data_2ce1c5c4bffe0dca36a2c355d4b22868
#
_entry.id   2ce1c5c4bffe0dca36a2c355d4b22868
#
_cell.length_a   1.000
_cell.length_b   1.000
_cell.length_c   1.000
_cell.angle_alpha   90.00
_cell.angle_beta   90.00
_cell.angle_gamma   90.00
#
_symmetry.space_group_name_H-M   'P 1'
#
loop_
_entity.id
_entity.type
_entity.pdbx_description
1 polymer ?
#
loop_
_entity_poly.entity_id
_entity_poly.type
_entity_poly.pdbx_seq_one_letter_code
_entity_poly.pdbx_strand_id
1 'polypeptide(L)'
;MLRDLLRERKVITAALTPLPDYSIQIIEGVADELYRIDRLIDSHARTGLDRIPAVDRAVLRVAVWEMLSNSEDVPPVIAIDEAISIVKSISTEESAGFVNAILDAIRRDIESPSWSRQSVQESEEAIDDELSADEMNELDDLLDEY
;
A
#
# COMPACT_ATOMS: atom_id res chain seq x y z
N MET A 1 -6.38 13.87 0.60
CA MET A 1 -5.89 14.35 -0.70
C MET A 1 -5.81 13.25 -1.74
N LEU A 2 -4.96 12.24 -1.58
CA LEU A 2 -4.85 11.16 -2.57
C LEU A 2 -6.18 10.40 -2.75
N ARG A 3 -6.86 10.10 -1.67
CA ARG A 3 -8.16 9.41 -1.68
C ARG A 3 -9.23 10.23 -2.40
N ASP A 4 -9.26 11.53 -2.21
CA ASP A 4 -10.20 12.43 -2.86
C ASP A 4 -9.91 12.57 -4.36
N LEU A 5 -8.63 12.68 -4.74
CA LEU A 5 -8.21 12.70 -6.13
C LEU A 5 -8.54 11.39 -6.85
N LEU A 6 -8.34 10.25 -6.21
CA LEU A 6 -8.68 8.96 -6.77
C LEU A 6 -10.19 8.80 -6.94
N ARG A 7 -10.96 9.25 -5.97
CA ARG A 7 -12.43 9.24 -6.01
C ARG A 7 -12.97 10.12 -7.11
N GLU A 8 -12.45 11.34 -7.24
CA GLU A 8 -12.82 12.30 -8.28
C GLU A 8 -12.49 11.76 -9.67
N ARG A 9 -11.30 11.22 -9.85
CA ARG A 9 -10.87 10.60 -11.10
C ARG A 9 -11.70 9.37 -11.46
N LYS A 10 -12.07 8.57 -10.48
CA LYS A 10 -12.96 7.42 -10.65
C LYS A 10 -14.34 7.84 -11.15
N VAL A 11 -14.92 8.89 -10.59
CA VAL A 11 -16.23 9.42 -11.01
C VAL A 11 -16.17 9.94 -12.46
N ILE A 12 -15.16 10.73 -12.80
CA ILE A 12 -14.97 11.27 -14.15
C ILE A 12 -14.76 10.11 -15.16
N THR A 13 -13.92 9.15 -14.83
CA THR A 13 -13.63 8.01 -15.70
C THR A 13 -14.85 7.11 -15.86
N ALA A 14 -15.61 6.88 -14.80
CA ALA A 14 -16.84 6.09 -14.84
C ALA A 14 -17.92 6.75 -15.71
N ALA A 15 -17.97 8.08 -15.76
CA ALA A 15 -18.89 8.82 -16.60
C ALA A 15 -18.51 8.76 -18.10
N LEU A 16 -17.19 8.65 -18.41
CA LEU A 16 -16.68 8.64 -19.78
C LEU A 16 -16.43 7.22 -20.30
N THR A 17 -15.78 6.39 -19.50
CA THR A 17 -15.42 5.00 -19.83
C THR A 17 -15.35 4.20 -18.53
N PRO A 18 -16.19 3.17 -18.36
CA PRO A 18 -16.14 2.34 -17.14
C PRO A 18 -14.77 1.73 -16.93
N LEU A 19 -14.23 1.84 -15.70
CA LEU A 19 -13.03 1.13 -15.31
C LEU A 19 -13.35 -0.35 -15.05
N PRO A 20 -12.47 -1.29 -15.43
CA PRO A 20 -12.62 -2.69 -15.05
C PRO A 20 -12.75 -2.83 -13.51
N ASP A 21 -13.60 -3.73 -13.04
CA ASP A 21 -13.86 -3.95 -11.62
C ASP A 21 -12.57 -4.18 -10.82
N TYR A 22 -11.62 -4.92 -11.39
CA TYR A 22 -10.33 -5.19 -10.76
C TYR A 22 -9.51 -3.92 -10.57
N SER A 23 -9.49 -3.02 -11.55
CA SER A 23 -8.80 -1.73 -11.43
C SER A 23 -9.39 -0.86 -10.33
N ILE A 24 -10.70 -0.87 -10.16
CA ILE A 24 -11.39 -0.19 -9.07
C ILE A 24 -10.99 -0.79 -7.72
N GLN A 25 -10.96 -2.10 -7.63
CA GLN A 25 -10.55 -2.84 -6.43
C GLN A 25 -9.11 -2.48 -6.02
N ILE A 26 -8.19 -2.41 -6.96
CA ILE A 26 -6.79 -2.01 -6.73
C ILE A 26 -6.73 -0.59 -6.18
N ILE A 27 -7.38 0.36 -6.85
CA ILE A 27 -7.35 1.77 -6.46
C ILE A 27 -7.88 1.96 -5.03
N GLU A 28 -9.02 1.38 -4.73
CA GLU A 28 -9.62 1.44 -3.41
C GLU A 28 -8.76 0.73 -2.35
N GLY A 29 -8.25 -0.44 -2.67
CA GLY A 29 -7.41 -1.22 -1.78
C GLY A 29 -6.09 -0.53 -1.44
N VAL A 30 -5.42 0.03 -2.44
CA VAL A 30 -4.17 0.80 -2.22
C VAL A 30 -4.44 2.04 -1.37
N ALA A 31 -5.52 2.77 -1.66
CA ALA A 31 -5.88 3.96 -0.88
C ALA A 31 -6.16 3.63 0.59
N ASP A 32 -6.88 2.55 0.84
CA ASP A 32 -7.22 2.12 2.20
C ASP A 32 -6.02 1.62 3.01
N GLU A 33 -5.03 1.01 2.35
CA GLU A 33 -3.83 0.41 2.97
C GLU A 33 -2.56 1.25 2.74
N LEU A 34 -2.70 2.48 2.26
CA LEU A 34 -1.57 3.29 1.79
C LEU A 34 -0.46 3.45 2.82
N TYR A 35 -0.81 3.73 4.07
CA TYR A 35 0.17 3.93 5.13
C TYR A 35 1.00 2.66 5.37
N ARG A 36 0.35 1.52 5.46
CA ARG A 36 1.00 0.22 5.67
C ARG A 36 1.89 -0.16 4.49
N ILE A 37 1.39 0.05 3.27
CA ILE A 37 2.12 -0.21 2.03
C ILE A 37 3.37 0.67 1.97
N ASP A 38 3.22 1.96 2.20
CA ASP A 38 4.33 2.92 2.13
C ASP A 38 5.40 2.65 3.20
N ARG A 39 5.01 2.23 4.39
CA ARG A 39 5.96 1.82 5.43
C ARG A 39 6.80 0.60 5.00
N LEU A 40 6.18 -0.38 4.38
CA LEU A 40 6.90 -1.56 3.87
C LEU A 40 7.90 -1.18 2.78
N ILE A 41 7.49 -0.35 1.83
CA ILE A 41 8.36 0.11 0.75
C ILE A 41 9.52 0.92 1.32
N ASP A 42 9.23 1.87 2.21
CA ASP A 42 10.23 2.73 2.83
C ASP A 42 11.28 1.93 3.61
N SER A 43 10.86 0.89 4.30
CA SER A 43 11.76 0.02 5.08
C SER A 43 12.82 -0.69 4.23
N HIS A 44 12.56 -0.88 2.93
CA HIS A 44 13.48 -1.53 2.00
C HIS A 44 14.12 -0.57 0.99
N ALA A 45 13.73 0.70 1.00
CA ALA A 45 14.28 1.72 0.11
C ALA A 45 15.41 2.47 0.81
N ARG A 46 16.65 2.33 0.33
CA ARG A 46 17.84 2.95 0.93
C ARG A 46 17.76 4.47 1.01
N THR A 47 17.16 5.09 0.02
CA THR A 47 17.06 6.55 -0.09
C THR A 47 15.73 7.10 0.42
N GLY A 48 14.83 6.21 0.89
CA GLY A 48 13.50 6.56 1.35
C GLY A 48 12.46 6.63 0.23
N LEU A 49 11.21 6.51 0.63
CA LEU A 49 10.05 6.47 -0.28
C LEU A 49 9.98 7.73 -1.17
N ASP A 50 10.26 8.90 -0.62
CA ASP A 50 10.13 10.18 -1.32
C ASP A 50 11.07 10.33 -2.51
N ARG A 51 12.15 9.57 -2.53
CA ARG A 51 13.15 9.60 -3.60
C ARG A 51 12.90 8.59 -4.71
N ILE A 52 11.90 7.73 -4.54
CA ILE A 52 11.51 6.78 -5.58
C ILE A 52 10.75 7.55 -6.67
N PRO A 53 11.10 7.38 -7.96
CA PRO A 53 10.34 7.99 -9.05
C PRO A 53 8.85 7.65 -8.97
N ALA A 54 8.00 8.59 -9.34
CA ALA A 54 6.54 8.46 -9.18
C ALA A 54 5.95 7.22 -9.84
N VAL A 55 6.44 6.85 -11.02
CA VAL A 55 5.99 5.65 -11.75
C VAL A 55 6.37 4.39 -10.99
N ASP A 56 7.62 4.28 -10.57
CA ASP A 56 8.13 3.13 -9.81
C ASP A 56 7.39 2.98 -8.48
N ARG A 57 7.14 4.10 -7.81
CA ARG A 57 6.39 4.14 -6.55
C ARG A 57 4.95 3.65 -6.73
N ALA A 58 4.28 4.08 -7.80
CA ALA A 58 2.93 3.62 -8.11
C ALA A 58 2.88 2.11 -8.37
N VAL A 59 3.82 1.59 -9.15
CA VAL A 59 3.92 0.16 -9.44
C VAL A 59 4.20 -0.64 -8.17
N LEU A 60 5.11 -0.17 -7.33
CA LEU A 60 5.41 -0.79 -6.04
C LEU A 60 4.17 -0.85 -5.14
N ARG A 61 3.43 0.23 -5.04
CA ARG A 61 2.20 0.28 -4.22
C ARG A 61 1.17 -0.75 -4.66
N VAL A 62 0.93 -0.87 -5.95
CA VAL A 62 -0.01 -1.85 -6.50
C VAL A 62 0.45 -3.28 -6.22
N ALA A 63 1.71 -3.59 -6.50
CA ALA A 63 2.25 -4.92 -6.29
C ALA A 63 2.25 -5.32 -4.82
N VAL A 64 2.61 -4.41 -3.92
CA VAL A 64 2.59 -4.66 -2.47
C VAL A 64 1.15 -4.91 -1.98
N TRP A 65 0.19 -4.13 -2.46
CA TRP A 65 -1.21 -4.37 -2.13
C TRP A 65 -1.67 -5.76 -2.58
N GLU A 66 -1.33 -6.17 -3.79
CA GLU A 66 -1.67 -7.51 -4.30
C GLU A 66 -1.07 -8.61 -3.42
N MET A 67 0.18 -8.46 -3.00
CA MET A 67 0.84 -9.43 -2.12
C MET A 67 0.23 -9.48 -0.71
N LEU A 68 -0.20 -8.34 -0.16
CA LEU A 68 -0.78 -8.26 1.18
C LEU A 68 -2.24 -8.70 1.24
N SER A 69 -3.04 -8.25 0.28
CA SER A 69 -4.49 -8.29 0.37
C SER A 69 -5.15 -9.19 -0.67
N ASN A 70 -4.44 -9.59 -1.72
CA ASN A 70 -5.02 -10.34 -2.83
C ASN A 70 -4.16 -11.53 -3.27
N SER A 71 -3.35 -12.07 -2.37
CA SER A 71 -2.41 -13.17 -2.68
C SER A 71 -3.10 -14.47 -3.08
N GLU A 72 -4.36 -14.66 -2.75
CA GLU A 72 -5.13 -15.83 -3.17
C GLU A 72 -5.47 -15.79 -4.66
N ASP A 73 -5.85 -14.62 -5.17
CA ASP A 73 -6.20 -14.43 -6.58
C ASP A 73 -4.96 -14.17 -7.44
N VAL A 74 -3.99 -13.41 -6.91
CA VAL A 74 -2.74 -13.09 -7.60
C VAL A 74 -1.58 -13.54 -6.71
N PRO A 75 -0.95 -14.69 -7.00
CA PRO A 75 0.23 -15.12 -6.25
C PRO A 75 1.35 -14.08 -6.28
N PRO A 76 2.15 -13.94 -5.20
CA PRO A 76 3.20 -12.93 -5.11
C PRO A 76 4.19 -12.93 -6.27
N VAL A 77 4.57 -14.09 -6.77
CA VAL A 77 5.48 -14.23 -7.93
C VAL A 77 4.87 -13.58 -9.17
N ILE A 78 3.59 -13.75 -9.40
CA ILE A 78 2.88 -13.17 -10.54
C ILE A 78 2.78 -11.65 -10.39
N ALA A 79 2.46 -11.15 -9.20
CA ALA A 79 2.41 -9.73 -8.91
C ALA A 79 3.77 -9.05 -9.18
N ILE A 80 4.86 -9.68 -8.79
CA ILE A 80 6.22 -9.19 -9.04
C ILE A 80 6.54 -9.19 -10.52
N ASP A 81 6.25 -10.28 -11.23
CA ASP A 81 6.52 -10.39 -12.67
C ASP A 81 5.74 -9.34 -13.48
N GLU A 82 4.49 -9.10 -13.14
CA GLU A 82 3.67 -8.06 -13.77
C GLU A 82 4.22 -6.66 -13.49
N ALA A 83 4.62 -6.38 -12.26
CA ALA A 83 5.23 -5.11 -11.87
C ALA A 83 6.51 -4.83 -12.67
N ILE A 84 7.38 -5.82 -12.79
CA ILE A 84 8.62 -5.70 -13.56
C ILE A 84 8.32 -5.46 -15.05
N SER A 85 7.36 -6.17 -15.61
CA SER A 85 6.94 -5.99 -17.01
C SER A 85 6.44 -4.57 -17.28
N ILE A 86 5.64 -4.02 -16.36
CA ILE A 86 5.13 -2.64 -16.46
C ILE A 86 6.29 -1.64 -16.43
N VAL A 87 7.18 -1.77 -15.44
CA VAL A 87 8.32 -0.86 -15.27
C VAL A 87 9.24 -0.92 -16.49
N LYS A 88 9.51 -2.09 -17.03
CA LYS A 88 10.32 -2.24 -18.25
C LYS A 88 9.71 -1.55 -19.46
N SER A 89 8.38 -1.53 -19.56
CA SER A 89 7.68 -0.93 -20.70
C SER A 89 7.61 0.60 -20.64
N ILE A 90 7.63 1.19 -19.45
CA ILE A 90 7.39 2.63 -19.26
C ILE A 90 8.53 3.36 -18.53
N SER A 91 9.54 2.65 -18.05
CA SER A 91 10.68 3.20 -17.35
C SER A 91 11.98 2.58 -17.87
N THR A 92 12.98 2.35 -17.01
CA THR A 92 14.29 1.84 -17.39
C THR A 92 14.52 0.43 -16.85
N GLU A 93 15.52 -0.28 -17.38
CA GLU A 93 15.96 -1.58 -16.84
C GLU A 93 16.54 -1.44 -15.43
N GLU A 94 17.19 -0.32 -15.13
CA GLU A 94 17.68 0.01 -13.80
C GLU A 94 16.51 0.10 -12.79
N SER A 95 15.43 0.77 -13.16
CA SER A 95 14.20 0.83 -12.39
C SER A 95 13.60 -0.57 -12.18
N ALA A 96 13.59 -1.41 -13.21
CA ALA A 96 13.10 -2.79 -13.11
C ALA A 96 13.90 -3.60 -12.08
N GLY A 97 15.22 -3.50 -12.09
CA GLY A 97 16.08 -4.15 -11.09
C GLY A 97 15.83 -3.66 -9.66
N PHE A 98 15.65 -2.36 -9.52
CA PHE A 98 15.34 -1.73 -8.23
C PHE A 98 13.98 -2.18 -7.68
N VAL A 99 12.95 -2.15 -8.51
CA VAL A 99 11.60 -2.61 -8.14
C VAL A 99 11.61 -4.10 -7.77
N ASN A 100 12.31 -4.92 -8.57
CA ASN A 100 12.43 -6.35 -8.28
C ASN A 100 13.07 -6.60 -6.91
N ALA A 101 14.16 -5.91 -6.60
CA ALA A 101 14.87 -6.08 -5.33
C ALA A 101 13.96 -5.72 -4.13
N ILE A 102 13.23 -4.62 -4.20
CA ILE A 102 12.30 -4.20 -3.14
C ILE A 102 11.15 -5.20 -2.98
N LEU A 103 10.51 -5.59 -4.07
CA LEU A 103 9.38 -6.51 -4.03
C LEU A 103 9.79 -7.90 -3.54
N ASP A 104 10.95 -8.39 -3.92
CA ASP A 104 11.47 -9.67 -3.45
C ASP A 104 11.77 -9.63 -1.95
N ALA A 105 12.34 -8.54 -1.45
CA ALA A 105 12.58 -8.35 -0.02
C ALA A 105 11.27 -8.30 0.77
N ILE A 106 10.25 -7.58 0.29
CA ILE A 106 8.93 -7.53 0.92
C ILE A 106 8.26 -8.89 0.91
N ARG A 107 8.36 -9.64 -0.20
CA ARG A 107 7.83 -11.00 -0.29
C ARG A 107 8.44 -11.91 0.78
N ARG A 108 9.76 -11.85 0.96
CA ARG A 108 10.45 -12.63 1.98
C ARG A 108 9.97 -12.28 3.38
N ASP A 109 9.75 -11.02 3.67
CA ASP A 109 9.22 -10.58 4.96
C ASP A 109 7.82 -11.14 5.21
N ILE A 110 6.94 -11.05 4.22
CA ILE A 110 5.55 -11.53 4.31
C ILE A 110 5.51 -13.06 4.52
N GLU A 111 6.37 -13.80 3.85
CA GLU A 111 6.47 -15.27 3.96
C GLU A 111 7.19 -15.73 5.24
N SER A 112 7.82 -14.81 5.97
CA SER A 112 8.54 -15.10 7.20
C SER A 112 7.59 -15.48 8.35
N PRO A 113 7.93 -16.49 9.18
CA PRO A 113 7.12 -16.84 10.34
C PRO A 113 6.97 -15.74 11.38
N SER A 114 7.91 -14.79 11.43
CA SER A 114 7.86 -13.63 12.32
C SER A 114 6.86 -12.57 11.87
N TRP A 115 6.46 -12.58 10.61
CA TRP A 115 5.50 -11.62 10.04
C TRP A 115 4.16 -11.60 10.77
N SER A 116 3.60 -12.77 11.04
CA SER A 116 2.31 -12.90 11.72
C SER A 116 2.30 -12.25 13.10
N ARG A 117 3.42 -12.33 13.82
CA ARG A 117 3.57 -11.72 15.15
C ARG A 117 3.72 -10.21 15.06
N GLN A 118 4.51 -9.72 14.10
CA GLN A 118 4.71 -8.29 13.87
C GLN A 118 3.44 -7.60 13.39
N SER A 119 2.68 -8.22 12.49
CA SER A 119 1.44 -7.65 11.99
C SER A 119 0.37 -7.52 13.07
N VAL A 120 0.31 -8.42 14.03
CA VAL A 120 -0.57 -8.30 15.19
C VAL A 120 -0.13 -7.16 16.10
N GLN A 121 1.17 -7.04 16.40
CA GLN A 121 1.72 -5.94 17.19
C GLN A 121 1.50 -4.57 16.52
N GLU A 122 1.78 -4.46 15.24
CA GLU A 122 1.57 -3.22 14.48
C GLU A 122 0.09 -2.83 14.43
N SER A 123 -0.81 -3.79 14.36
CA SER A 123 -2.25 -3.53 14.43
C SER A 123 -2.67 -3.05 15.80
N GLU A 124 -2.13 -3.61 16.87
CA GLU A 124 -2.38 -3.17 18.24
C GLU A 124 -1.80 -1.78 18.51
N GLU A 125 -0.58 -1.51 18.05
CA GLU A 125 0.06 -0.20 18.17
C GLU A 125 -0.68 0.87 17.34
N ALA A 126 -1.16 0.54 16.15
CA ALA A 126 -1.94 1.45 15.32
C ALA A 126 -3.30 1.77 15.94
N ILE A 127 -3.94 0.83 16.63
CA ILE A 127 -5.17 1.05 17.38
C ILE A 127 -4.92 1.97 18.59
N ASP A 128 -3.81 1.76 19.30
CA ASP A 128 -3.40 2.61 20.42
C ASP A 128 -3.03 4.03 19.98
N ASP A 129 -2.39 4.17 18.79
CA ASP A 129 -2.07 5.48 18.20
C ASP A 129 -3.31 6.21 17.67
N GLU A 130 -4.31 5.50 17.15
CA GLU A 130 -5.59 6.08 16.72
C GLU A 130 -6.40 6.60 17.88
N LEU A 131 -6.27 5.99 19.05
CA LEU A 131 -6.83 6.48 20.30
C LEU A 131 -5.80 7.37 21.00
N SER A 132 -5.46 8.50 20.38
CA SER A 132 -4.54 9.46 20.97
C SER A 132 -5.04 9.96 22.33
N ALA A 133 -4.11 10.41 23.17
CA ALA A 133 -4.43 10.94 24.50
C ALA A 133 -5.46 12.08 24.43
N ASP A 134 -5.50 12.83 23.34
CA ASP A 134 -6.44 13.93 23.11
C ASP A 134 -7.88 13.40 22.87
N GLU A 135 -8.04 12.32 22.13
CA GLU A 135 -9.34 11.68 21.91
C GLU A 135 -9.87 11.00 23.17
N MET A 136 -8.99 10.40 23.96
CA MET A 136 -9.35 9.84 25.27
C MET A 136 -9.75 10.93 26.26
N ASN A 137 -9.10 12.08 26.26
CA ASN A 137 -9.44 13.23 27.07
C ASN A 137 -10.79 13.85 26.68
N GLU A 138 -11.09 13.93 25.38
CA GLU A 138 -12.39 14.39 24.89
C GLU A 138 -13.52 13.45 25.32
N LEU A 139 -13.28 12.14 25.29
CA LEU A 139 -14.24 11.14 25.75
C LEU A 139 -14.45 11.20 27.26
N ASP A 140 -13.39 11.38 28.05
CA ASP A 140 -13.46 11.55 29.50
C ASP A 140 -14.19 12.85 29.87
N ASP A 141 -13.93 13.94 29.16
CA ASP A 141 -14.63 15.23 29.39
C ASP A 141 -16.12 15.12 29.02
N LEU A 142 -16.48 14.36 27.98
CA LEU A 142 -17.87 14.09 27.64
C LEU A 142 -18.59 13.20 28.67
N LEU A 143 -17.88 12.26 29.30
CA LEU A 143 -18.41 11.39 30.35
C LEU A 143 -18.58 12.12 31.68
N ASP A 144 -17.73 13.10 31.97
CA ASP A 144 -17.83 13.93 33.18
C ASP A 144 -18.97 14.96 33.13
N GLU A 145 -19.50 15.29 31.95
CA GLU A 145 -20.67 16.17 31.74
C GLU A 145 -22.01 15.44 31.95
N TYR A 146 -22.00 14.13 32.01
CA TYR A 146 -23.17 13.30 32.26
C TYR A 146 -23.12 12.59 33.59
#